data_00944fb3956096e5c1b7590da4b9112d
#
_entry.id   00944fb3956096e5c1b7590da4b9112d
#
_cell.length_a   1.000
_cell.length_b   1.000
_cell.length_c   1.000
_cell.angle_alpha   90.00
_cell.angle_beta   90.00
_cell.angle_gamma   90.00
#
_symmetry.space_group_name_H-M   'P 1'
#
loop_
_entity.id
_entity.type
_entity.pdbx_description
1 polymer ?
#
loop_
_entity_poly.entity_id
_entity_poly.type
_entity_poly.pdbx_seq_one_letter_code
_entity_poly.pdbx_strand_id
1 'polypeptide(L)'
;SRRQRQMCIRDSYFVSPEESGQICLLSCMLGENRAIFFPKLAEAQMMTFDAIGTALLKAHGYEVMECASDEEAIDRAEELKHGGTLYPVHYAVSDTSGEKAFEEFVTDEETADMERFQSLGVITGKAVPDKERVETLFRALTAAFAGPRPTKDGIIAIMAAYLPNFEHIETGKGLDSKM
;
A
#
# COMPACT_ATOMS: atom_id res chain seq x y z
N SER A 1 4.78 -23.13 13.72
CA SER A 1 5.88 -22.47 13.03
C SER A 1 5.51 -21.00 12.81
N ARG A 2 6.16 -20.08 13.53
CA ARG A 2 6.01 -18.65 13.28
C ARG A 2 6.75 -18.35 11.97
N ARG A 3 6.02 -18.09 10.90
CA ARG A 3 6.62 -17.59 9.67
C ARG A 3 7.24 -16.23 9.96
N GLN A 4 8.55 -16.12 9.82
CA GLN A 4 9.21 -14.83 9.77
C GLN A 4 8.65 -14.06 8.58
N ARG A 5 8.25 -12.82 8.83
CA ARG A 5 7.72 -11.97 7.77
C ARG A 5 8.88 -11.23 7.13
N GLN A 6 8.98 -11.37 5.84
CA GLN A 6 9.81 -10.54 4.99
C GLN A 6 9.38 -9.09 5.15
N MET A 7 10.30 -8.20 5.47
CA MET A 7 10.02 -6.76 5.58
C MET A 7 10.48 -6.08 4.30
N CYS A 8 9.56 -5.46 3.58
CA CYS A 8 9.89 -4.64 2.42
C CYS A 8 10.34 -3.25 2.86
N ILE A 9 11.43 -2.77 2.26
CA ILE A 9 11.86 -1.37 2.43
C ILE A 9 10.95 -0.51 1.56
N ARG A 10 9.96 0.14 2.16
CA ARG A 10 9.03 1.07 1.48
C ARG A 10 8.72 2.24 2.40
N ASP A 11 8.70 3.40 1.81
CA ASP A 11 8.23 4.60 2.49
C ASP A 11 6.70 4.61 2.52
N SER A 12 6.12 4.82 3.69
CA SER A 12 4.68 4.91 3.85
C SER A 12 4.31 5.91 4.95
N TYR A 13 3.06 6.33 4.91
CA TYR A 13 2.47 7.13 5.96
C TYR A 13 1.70 6.25 6.92
N PHE A 14 1.87 6.50 8.21
CA PHE A 14 1.20 5.76 9.26
C PHE A 14 0.31 6.68 10.08
N VAL A 15 -0.91 6.22 10.30
CA VAL A 15 -1.88 6.87 11.19
C VAL A 15 -2.35 5.86 12.23
N SER A 16 -2.63 6.31 13.44
CA SER A 16 -3.19 5.45 14.46
C SER A 16 -4.65 5.10 14.15
N PRO A 17 -5.21 4.02 14.73
CA PRO A 17 -6.63 3.71 14.60
C PRO A 17 -7.55 4.86 15.03
N GLU A 18 -7.18 5.61 16.06
CA GLU A 18 -7.91 6.80 16.53
C GLU A 18 -7.90 7.90 15.47
N GLU A 19 -6.75 8.25 14.93
CA GLU A 19 -6.63 9.25 13.85
C GLU A 19 -7.42 8.84 12.63
N SER A 20 -7.33 7.57 12.22
CA SER A 20 -8.12 7.03 11.11
C SER A 20 -9.62 7.17 11.36
N GLY A 21 -10.08 6.83 12.57
CA GLY A 21 -11.47 7.00 12.97
C GLY A 21 -11.93 8.48 12.98
N GLN A 22 -11.08 9.38 13.43
CA GLN A 22 -11.34 10.83 13.43
C GLN A 22 -11.44 11.37 12.00
N ILE A 23 -10.55 10.98 11.10
CA ILE A 23 -10.59 11.37 9.67
C ILE A 23 -11.89 10.88 9.03
N CYS A 24 -12.28 9.63 9.26
CA CYS A 24 -13.55 9.09 8.77
C CYS A 24 -14.76 9.86 9.29
N LEU A 25 -14.80 10.16 10.58
CA LEU A 25 -15.88 10.93 11.21
C LEU A 25 -15.98 12.35 10.62
N LEU A 26 -14.85 13.04 10.52
CA LEU A 26 -14.80 14.39 9.93
C LEU A 26 -15.24 14.36 8.46
N SER A 27 -14.83 13.36 7.71
CA SER A 27 -15.25 13.19 6.31
C SER A 27 -16.75 12.99 6.18
N CYS A 28 -17.36 12.21 7.08
CA CYS A 28 -18.81 12.01 7.10
C CYS A 28 -19.59 13.26 7.48
N MET A 29 -19.07 14.07 8.42
CA MET A 29 -19.77 15.22 8.97
C MET A 29 -19.60 16.49 8.14
N LEU A 30 -18.42 16.68 7.54
CA LEU A 30 -18.02 17.92 6.87
C LEU A 30 -17.75 17.76 5.38
N GLY A 31 -17.79 16.52 4.88
CA GLY A 31 -17.55 16.22 3.49
C GLY A 31 -18.69 16.60 2.59
N GLU A 32 -18.36 17.08 1.41
CA GLU A 32 -19.28 17.26 0.31
C GLU A 32 -19.25 16.01 -0.58
N ASN A 33 -20.27 15.82 -1.39
CA ASN A 33 -20.30 14.68 -2.30
C ASN A 33 -19.08 14.67 -3.21
N ARG A 34 -18.36 13.55 -3.25
CA ARG A 34 -17.12 13.33 -4.01
C ARG A 34 -15.87 14.06 -3.48
N ALA A 35 -15.92 14.66 -2.30
CA ALA A 35 -14.73 15.11 -1.62
C ALA A 35 -13.97 13.92 -1.03
N ILE A 36 -12.65 13.92 -1.15
CA ILE A 36 -11.77 12.90 -0.57
C ILE A 36 -10.88 13.58 0.45
N PHE A 37 -10.98 13.17 1.71
CA PHE A 37 -10.16 13.70 2.80
C PHE A 37 -8.90 12.87 2.96
N PHE A 38 -7.79 13.54 3.19
CA PHE A 38 -6.51 12.88 3.48
C PHE A 38 -5.73 13.65 4.55
N PRO A 39 -4.89 12.98 5.36
CA PRO A 39 -4.08 13.65 6.36
C PRO A 39 -2.97 14.48 5.70
N LYS A 40 -2.71 15.69 6.21
CA LYS A 40 -1.57 16.51 5.82
C LYS A 40 -0.33 15.99 6.55
N LEU A 41 0.31 14.98 6.01
CA LEU A 41 1.55 14.44 6.53
C LEU A 41 2.71 15.02 5.74
N ALA A 42 3.69 15.57 6.46
CA ALA A 42 4.91 16.06 5.85
C ALA A 42 5.79 14.87 5.43
N GLU A 43 6.62 15.07 4.41
CA GLU A 43 7.59 14.07 3.96
C GLU A 43 8.48 13.55 5.11
N ALA A 44 8.81 14.41 6.08
CA ALA A 44 9.55 14.03 7.27
C ALA A 44 8.79 13.08 8.23
N GLN A 45 7.48 12.88 8.02
CA GLN A 45 6.65 11.92 8.76
C GLN A 45 6.48 10.60 8.01
N MET A 46 7.05 10.49 6.82
CA MET A 46 7.15 9.23 6.10
C MET A 46 8.10 8.30 6.84
N MET A 47 7.71 7.08 7.03
CA MET A 47 8.51 6.06 7.71
C MET A 47 8.59 4.81 6.85
N THR A 48 9.76 4.20 6.86
CA THR A 48 9.95 2.90 6.22
C THR A 48 9.49 1.78 7.15
N PHE A 49 9.02 0.67 6.60
CA PHE A 49 8.62 -0.49 7.41
C PHE A 49 9.79 -1.09 8.21
N ASP A 50 11.00 -1.03 7.67
CA ASP A 50 12.21 -1.47 8.35
C ASP A 50 12.55 -0.59 9.57
N ALA A 51 12.39 0.74 9.45
CA ALA A 51 12.58 1.66 10.56
C ALA A 51 11.58 1.37 11.70
N ILE A 52 10.29 1.16 11.35
CA ILE A 52 9.25 0.81 12.32
C ILE A 52 9.53 -0.56 12.97
N GLY A 53 9.87 -1.56 12.16
CA GLY A 53 10.21 -2.88 12.66
C GLY A 53 11.41 -2.87 13.61
N THR A 54 12.45 -2.12 13.26
CA THR A 54 13.62 -1.91 14.09
C THR A 54 13.27 -1.22 15.41
N ALA A 55 12.44 -0.16 15.37
CA ALA A 55 11.98 0.54 16.56
C ALA A 55 11.14 -0.36 17.47
N LEU A 56 10.26 -1.17 16.89
CA LEU A 56 9.44 -2.14 17.62
C LEU A 56 10.31 -3.19 18.32
N LEU A 57 11.28 -3.76 17.61
CA LEU A 57 12.19 -4.75 18.19
C LEU A 57 12.97 -4.16 19.37
N LYS A 58 13.52 -2.94 19.23
CA LYS A 58 14.20 -2.23 20.30
C LYS A 58 13.31 -1.98 21.51
N ALA A 59 12.05 -1.56 21.29
CA ALA A 59 11.08 -1.35 22.36
C ALA A 59 10.76 -2.64 23.14
N HIS A 60 10.91 -3.81 22.50
CA HIS A 60 10.77 -5.12 23.13
C HIS A 60 12.09 -5.69 23.69
N GLY A 61 13.16 -4.91 23.70
CA GLY A 61 14.45 -5.32 24.30
C GLY A 61 15.31 -6.17 23.36
N TYR A 62 15.01 -6.19 22.07
CA TYR A 62 15.82 -6.87 21.06
C TYR A 62 16.74 -5.89 20.32
N GLU A 63 17.87 -6.39 19.87
CA GLU A 63 18.75 -5.75 18.89
C GLU A 63 18.57 -6.43 17.54
N VAL A 64 18.59 -5.64 16.45
CA VAL A 64 18.48 -6.18 15.10
C VAL A 64 19.79 -6.79 14.66
N MET A 65 19.73 -8.03 14.18
CA MET A 65 20.80 -8.71 13.46
C MET A 65 20.36 -8.82 11.99
N GLU A 66 20.98 -8.02 11.13
CA GLU A 66 20.70 -8.04 9.70
C GLU A 66 21.26 -9.29 9.05
N CYS A 67 20.43 -9.99 8.27
CA CYS A 67 20.77 -11.21 7.56
C CYS A 67 20.70 -10.96 6.05
N ALA A 68 21.54 -11.65 5.29
CA ALA A 68 21.64 -11.49 3.85
C ALA A 68 20.50 -12.21 3.08
N SER A 69 19.85 -13.18 3.73
CA SER A 69 18.74 -13.94 3.12
C SER A 69 17.71 -14.38 4.16
N ASP A 70 16.54 -14.81 3.66
CA ASP A 70 15.48 -15.38 4.51
C ASP A 70 15.94 -16.67 5.19
N GLU A 71 16.71 -17.51 4.49
CA GLU A 71 17.26 -18.77 5.01
C GLU A 71 18.18 -18.50 6.19
N GLU A 72 19.10 -17.53 6.04
CA GLU A 72 19.99 -17.13 7.13
C GLU A 72 19.20 -16.62 8.33
N ALA A 73 18.19 -15.79 8.11
CA ALA A 73 17.36 -15.26 9.19
C ALA A 73 16.59 -16.37 9.92
N ILE A 74 16.13 -17.40 9.20
CA ILE A 74 15.45 -18.58 9.77
C ILE A 74 16.43 -19.39 10.62
N ASP A 75 17.61 -19.65 10.10
CA ASP A 75 18.63 -20.44 10.81
C ASP A 75 19.07 -19.73 12.11
N ARG A 76 19.29 -18.41 12.04
CA ARG A 76 19.67 -17.59 13.20
C ARG A 76 18.54 -17.47 14.24
N ALA A 77 17.29 -17.60 13.83
CA ALA A 77 16.14 -17.51 14.75
C ALA A 77 16.11 -18.62 15.81
N GLU A 78 16.83 -19.73 15.61
CA GLU A 78 17.01 -20.75 16.65
C GLU A 78 17.68 -20.20 17.91
N GLU A 79 18.60 -19.21 17.76
CA GLU A 79 19.32 -18.61 18.88
C GLU A 79 18.38 -17.87 19.85
N LEU A 80 17.27 -17.29 19.32
CA LEU A 80 16.25 -16.62 20.17
C LEU A 80 15.54 -17.59 21.13
N LYS A 81 15.42 -18.85 20.77
CA LYS A 81 14.81 -19.87 21.62
C LYS A 81 15.61 -20.14 22.90
N HIS A 82 16.89 -19.79 22.88
CA HIS A 82 17.82 -19.96 23.99
C HIS A 82 18.05 -18.67 24.79
N GLY A 83 17.19 -17.66 24.63
CA GLY A 83 17.26 -16.41 25.39
C GLY A 83 18.18 -15.35 24.75
N GLY A 84 18.49 -15.47 23.48
CA GLY A 84 19.22 -14.45 22.73
C GLY A 84 18.44 -13.13 22.61
N THR A 85 19.15 -12.00 22.60
CA THR A 85 18.59 -10.66 22.40
C THR A 85 18.75 -10.15 20.98
N LEU A 86 19.56 -10.81 20.15
CA LEU A 86 19.75 -10.49 18.75
C LEU A 86 18.61 -11.08 17.92
N TYR A 87 17.80 -10.22 17.30
CA TYR A 87 16.66 -10.64 16.47
C TYR A 87 17.07 -10.63 14.99
N PRO A 88 17.11 -11.79 14.32
CA PRO A 88 17.49 -11.86 12.92
C PRO A 88 16.40 -11.29 12.01
N VAL A 89 16.81 -10.40 11.13
CA VAL A 89 15.91 -9.70 10.16
C VAL A 89 16.58 -9.71 8.80
N HIS A 90 15.83 -10.07 7.77
CA HIS A 90 16.20 -9.86 6.38
C HIS A 90 15.33 -8.77 5.77
N TYR A 91 15.97 -7.70 5.26
CA TYR A 91 15.32 -6.61 4.56
C TYR A 91 15.33 -6.90 3.06
N ALA A 92 14.15 -7.16 2.49
CA ALA A 92 13.99 -7.44 1.07
C ALA A 92 13.44 -6.22 0.32
N VAL A 93 14.01 -5.93 -0.83
CA VAL A 93 13.40 -4.98 -1.77
C VAL A 93 12.16 -5.64 -2.38
N SER A 94 11.06 -4.88 -2.47
CA SER A 94 9.85 -5.41 -3.11
C SER A 94 10.10 -5.67 -4.60
N ASP A 95 9.74 -6.86 -5.02
CA ASP A 95 9.82 -7.32 -6.40
C ASP A 95 8.45 -7.77 -6.94
N THR A 96 7.37 -7.44 -6.20
CA THR A 96 6.00 -7.76 -6.62
C THR A 96 5.49 -6.82 -7.70
N SER A 97 4.65 -7.37 -8.60
CA SER A 97 4.02 -6.61 -9.68
C SER A 97 3.04 -5.57 -9.13
N GLY A 98 3.01 -4.38 -9.73
CA GLY A 98 2.02 -3.35 -9.46
C GLY A 98 2.25 -2.53 -8.17
N GLU A 99 3.41 -2.64 -7.54
CA GLU A 99 3.76 -1.82 -6.38
C GLU A 99 4.37 -0.48 -6.80
N LYS A 100 3.92 0.62 -6.18
CA LYS A 100 4.56 1.93 -6.29
C LYS A 100 5.77 2.03 -5.35
N ALA A 101 6.74 2.86 -5.69
CA ALA A 101 7.92 3.10 -4.84
C ALA A 101 7.54 3.85 -3.55
N PHE A 102 6.54 4.72 -3.60
CA PHE A 102 6.00 5.49 -2.47
C PHE A 102 4.51 5.75 -2.66
N GLU A 103 3.82 6.02 -1.57
CA GLU A 103 2.38 6.31 -1.58
C GLU A 103 2.14 7.82 -1.72
N GLU A 104 1.19 8.18 -2.57
CA GLU A 104 0.77 9.55 -2.82
C GLU A 104 -0.70 9.72 -2.44
N PHE A 105 -1.02 10.79 -1.73
CA PHE A 105 -2.42 11.13 -1.42
C PHE A 105 -3.11 11.87 -2.56
N VAL A 106 -2.36 12.61 -3.37
CA VAL A 106 -2.87 13.47 -4.44
C VAL A 106 -2.04 13.23 -5.68
N THR A 107 -2.69 13.03 -6.81
CA THR A 107 -2.03 12.94 -8.11
C THR A 107 -1.93 14.31 -8.77
N ASP A 108 -1.04 14.44 -9.76
CA ASP A 108 -0.86 15.70 -10.50
C ASP A 108 -2.14 16.22 -11.20
N GLU A 109 -3.08 15.32 -11.45
CA GLU A 109 -4.37 15.64 -12.11
C GLU A 109 -5.45 16.07 -11.12
N GLU A 110 -5.19 16.00 -9.82
CA GLU A 110 -6.15 16.28 -8.76
C GLU A 110 -5.91 17.66 -8.15
N THR A 111 -7.00 18.34 -7.84
CA THR A 111 -6.94 19.60 -7.10
C THR A 111 -7.23 19.35 -5.63
N ALA A 112 -6.27 19.67 -4.77
CA ALA A 112 -6.42 19.57 -3.32
C ALA A 112 -6.57 20.95 -2.68
N ASP A 113 -7.60 21.12 -1.87
CA ASP A 113 -7.76 22.25 -0.96
C ASP A 113 -6.96 21.95 0.32
N MET A 114 -5.86 22.67 0.49
CA MET A 114 -4.95 22.54 1.63
C MET A 114 -5.24 23.58 2.73
N GLU A 115 -6.17 24.51 2.51
CA GLU A 115 -6.41 25.62 3.42
C GLU A 115 -7.64 25.40 4.32
N ARG A 116 -8.57 24.55 3.91
CA ARG A 116 -9.86 24.33 4.60
C ARG A 116 -9.70 23.80 6.03
N PHE A 117 -8.74 22.93 6.27
CA PHE A 117 -8.46 22.35 7.59
C PHE A 117 -6.97 22.42 7.91
N GLN A 118 -6.65 22.51 9.21
CA GLN A 118 -5.26 22.57 9.67
C GLN A 118 -4.49 21.26 9.36
N SER A 119 -5.10 20.11 9.64
CA SER A 119 -4.44 18.79 9.57
C SER A 119 -4.92 17.91 8.45
N LEU A 120 -5.89 18.34 7.65
CA LEU A 120 -6.47 17.58 6.55
C LEU A 120 -6.43 18.36 5.24
N GLY A 121 -6.04 17.69 4.17
CA GLY A 121 -6.29 18.14 2.81
C GLY A 121 -7.58 17.53 2.28
N VAL A 122 -8.20 18.19 1.30
CA VAL A 122 -9.44 17.73 0.67
C VAL A 122 -9.29 17.78 -0.84
N ILE A 123 -9.34 16.64 -1.50
CA ILE A 123 -9.44 16.60 -2.96
C ILE A 123 -10.86 16.95 -3.33
N THR A 124 -11.03 17.96 -4.16
CA THR A 124 -12.31 18.49 -4.64
C THR A 124 -12.41 18.41 -6.15
N GLY A 125 -13.56 18.76 -6.70
CA GLY A 125 -13.73 18.87 -8.16
C GLY A 125 -13.72 17.56 -8.93
N LYS A 126 -13.82 16.41 -8.27
CA LYS A 126 -13.89 15.11 -8.96
C LYS A 126 -15.07 15.09 -9.93
N ALA A 127 -14.77 14.79 -11.19
CA ALA A 127 -15.78 14.65 -12.23
C ALA A 127 -16.81 13.56 -11.87
N VAL A 128 -18.04 13.77 -12.29
CA VAL A 128 -19.06 12.71 -12.21
C VAL A 128 -18.61 11.58 -13.13
N PRO A 129 -18.55 10.33 -12.63
CA PRO A 129 -18.26 9.21 -13.51
C PRO A 129 -19.24 9.16 -14.67
N ASP A 130 -18.71 9.00 -15.88
CA ASP A 130 -19.54 8.78 -17.07
C ASP A 130 -20.19 7.40 -16.94
N LYS A 131 -21.50 7.40 -16.75
CA LYS A 131 -22.28 6.18 -16.55
C LYS A 131 -22.14 5.20 -17.72
N GLU A 132 -22.12 5.70 -18.95
CA GLU A 132 -22.01 4.88 -20.15
C GLU A 132 -20.63 4.20 -20.23
N ARG A 133 -19.57 4.93 -19.90
CA ARG A 133 -18.22 4.37 -19.81
C ARG A 133 -18.13 3.28 -18.74
N VAL A 134 -18.72 3.53 -17.56
CA VAL A 134 -18.74 2.52 -16.47
C VAL A 134 -19.50 1.27 -16.90
N GLU A 135 -20.69 1.42 -17.51
CA GLU A 135 -21.48 0.29 -18.02
C GLU A 135 -20.73 -0.48 -19.12
N THR A 136 -19.98 0.22 -19.97
CA THR A 136 -19.15 -0.39 -21.01
C THR A 136 -18.02 -1.22 -20.40
N LEU A 137 -17.33 -0.71 -19.37
CA LEU A 137 -16.33 -1.46 -18.63
C LEU A 137 -16.92 -2.74 -18.02
N PHE A 138 -18.05 -2.64 -17.32
CA PHE A 138 -18.71 -3.79 -16.72
C PHE A 138 -19.14 -4.82 -17.75
N ARG A 139 -19.68 -4.41 -18.91
CA ARG A 139 -20.01 -5.32 -20.01
C ARG A 139 -18.76 -6.05 -20.54
N ALA A 140 -17.66 -5.32 -20.74
CA ALA A 140 -16.42 -5.91 -21.24
C ALA A 140 -15.85 -6.93 -20.24
N LEU A 141 -15.80 -6.60 -18.95
CA LEU A 141 -15.36 -7.53 -17.90
C LEU A 141 -16.28 -8.75 -17.80
N THR A 142 -17.60 -8.54 -17.79
CA THR A 142 -18.58 -9.64 -17.75
C THR A 142 -18.40 -10.59 -18.93
N ALA A 143 -18.21 -10.06 -20.14
CA ALA A 143 -17.98 -10.86 -21.34
C ALA A 143 -16.66 -11.65 -21.24
N ALA A 144 -15.59 -11.02 -20.73
CA ALA A 144 -14.31 -11.69 -20.56
C ALA A 144 -14.39 -12.85 -19.56
N PHE A 145 -15.18 -12.74 -18.51
CA PHE A 145 -15.35 -13.79 -17.49
C PHE A 145 -16.44 -14.82 -17.83
N ALA A 146 -17.31 -14.55 -18.79
CA ALA A 146 -18.31 -15.51 -19.26
C ALA A 146 -17.77 -16.59 -20.18
N GLY A 147 -16.56 -16.38 -20.75
CA GLY A 147 -15.87 -17.28 -21.65
C GLY A 147 -14.83 -18.17 -20.94
N PRO A 148 -13.85 -18.68 -21.69
CA PRO A 148 -12.67 -19.31 -21.12
C PRO A 148 -11.98 -18.35 -20.15
N ARG A 149 -11.25 -18.91 -19.15
CA ARG A 149 -10.54 -18.07 -18.16
C ARG A 149 -9.78 -16.94 -18.87
N PRO A 150 -10.07 -15.66 -18.56
CA PRO A 150 -9.43 -14.54 -19.23
C PRO A 150 -7.94 -14.51 -18.93
N THR A 151 -7.15 -14.07 -19.89
CA THR A 151 -5.73 -13.82 -19.68
C THR A 151 -5.52 -12.54 -18.89
N LYS A 152 -4.41 -12.46 -18.15
CA LYS A 152 -4.03 -11.25 -17.42
C LYS A 152 -3.96 -10.04 -18.37
N ASP A 153 -3.30 -10.19 -19.51
CA ASP A 153 -3.17 -9.13 -20.53
C ASP A 153 -4.53 -8.66 -21.06
N GLY A 154 -5.49 -9.59 -21.23
CA GLY A 154 -6.84 -9.25 -21.64
C GLY A 154 -7.55 -8.38 -20.61
N ILE A 155 -7.40 -8.66 -19.32
CA ILE A 155 -7.97 -7.82 -18.24
C ILE A 155 -7.27 -6.47 -18.19
N ILE A 156 -5.93 -6.44 -18.28
CA ILE A 156 -5.12 -5.21 -18.32
C ILE A 156 -5.59 -4.30 -19.46
N ALA A 157 -5.78 -4.86 -20.67
CA ALA A 157 -6.25 -4.10 -21.83
C ALA A 157 -7.65 -3.48 -21.61
N ILE A 158 -8.57 -4.21 -20.97
CA ILE A 158 -9.90 -3.71 -20.63
C ILE A 158 -9.78 -2.57 -19.61
N MET A 159 -8.96 -2.71 -18.58
CA MET A 159 -8.74 -1.68 -17.56
C MET A 159 -8.07 -0.43 -18.13
N ALA A 160 -7.04 -0.59 -18.96
CA ALA A 160 -6.33 0.51 -19.61
C ALA A 160 -7.23 1.32 -20.57
N ALA A 161 -8.17 0.67 -21.26
CA ALA A 161 -9.15 1.35 -22.10
C ALA A 161 -10.10 2.26 -21.29
N TYR A 162 -10.37 1.93 -20.03
CA TYR A 162 -11.21 2.73 -19.15
C TYR A 162 -10.40 3.77 -18.35
N LEU A 163 -9.21 3.40 -17.86
CA LEU A 163 -8.30 4.23 -17.08
C LEU A 163 -7.05 4.54 -17.93
N PRO A 164 -7.00 5.69 -18.63
CA PRO A 164 -5.87 6.01 -19.53
C PRO A 164 -4.50 6.02 -18.84
N ASN A 165 -4.48 6.35 -17.53
CA ASN A 165 -3.27 6.43 -16.73
C ASN A 165 -3.01 5.12 -15.95
N PHE A 166 -3.68 4.01 -16.35
CA PHE A 166 -3.45 2.71 -15.73
C PHE A 166 -2.14 2.12 -16.23
N GLU A 167 -1.13 2.15 -15.38
CA GLU A 167 0.15 1.51 -15.62
C GLU A 167 0.22 0.17 -14.89
N HIS A 168 0.55 -0.88 -15.60
CA HIS A 168 0.79 -2.19 -15.02
C HIS A 168 2.23 -2.60 -15.26
N ILE A 169 3.01 -2.71 -14.18
CA ILE A 169 4.39 -3.21 -14.23
C ILE A 169 4.35 -4.70 -13.88
N GLU A 170 4.75 -5.54 -14.85
CA GLU A 170 4.79 -6.99 -14.67
C GLU A 170 6.20 -7.44 -14.28
N THR A 171 6.35 -8.01 -13.09
CA THR A 171 7.61 -8.60 -12.62
C THR A 171 7.57 -10.13 -12.62
N GLY A 172 6.43 -10.73 -12.96
CA GLY A 172 6.22 -12.18 -12.93
C GLY A 172 6.03 -12.75 -11.52
N LYS A 173 6.07 -11.89 -10.48
CA LYS A 173 5.89 -12.29 -9.08
C LYS A 173 4.62 -11.68 -8.52
N GLY A 174 3.73 -12.50 -8.01
CA GLY A 174 2.52 -12.08 -7.30
C GLY A 174 2.69 -12.17 -5.78
N LEU A 175 1.83 -11.46 -5.04
CA LEU A 175 1.79 -11.52 -3.57
C LEU A 175 1.59 -12.95 -3.05
N ASP A 176 0.80 -13.76 -3.74
CA ASP A 176 0.52 -15.14 -3.37
C ASP A 176 1.76 -16.04 -3.37
N SER A 177 2.79 -15.70 -4.14
CA SER A 177 4.04 -16.46 -4.17
C SER A 177 4.90 -16.23 -2.93
N LYS A 178 4.59 -15.19 -2.12
CA LYS A 178 5.31 -14.82 -0.89
C LYS A 178 4.55 -15.18 0.39
N MET A 179 3.31 -15.67 0.28
CA MET A 179 2.48 -16.15 1.39
C MET A 179 2.60 -17.65 1.56
#